data_c565e1351c9bf9aacd2f3d8dd039bb28
#
_entry.id   c565e1351c9bf9aacd2f3d8dd039bb28
#
_cell.length_a   1.000
_cell.length_b   1.000
_cell.length_c   1.000
_cell.angle_alpha   90.00
_cell.angle_beta   90.00
_cell.angle_gamma   90.00
#
_symmetry.space_group_name_H-M   'P 1'
#
loop_
_entity.id
_entity.type
_entity.pdbx_description
1 polymer ?
#
loop_
_entity_poly.entity_id
_entity_poly.type
_entity_poly.pdbx_seq_one_letter_code
_entity_poly.pdbx_strand_id
1 'polypeptide(L)'
;MICFDALFPYVDYFVVNVSSPNTPNLRALQDKEPLTELLATLQNKNLQKPTQKPILLKIAPDLTDDQLLDIIDIINETKIAGVIATNTTISRDGLQSANKTEMGGLSGKPLTKRSTEVIRFLSEKSNKSFPIIGVGGIHSAEDALEKLDAGAALVQIYTGFIYEGPALIKEINKAILQRS
;
A
#
# COMPACT_ATOMS: atom_id res chain seq x y z
N MET A 1 16.92 11.71 0.51
CA MET A 1 17.00 12.78 1.51
C MET A 1 16.65 14.15 0.97
N ILE A 2 17.23 14.61 -0.14
CA ILE A 2 16.95 15.93 -0.76
C ILE A 2 15.46 16.12 -1.01
N CYS A 3 14.78 15.14 -1.64
CA CYS A 3 13.33 15.24 -1.91
C CYS A 3 12.48 15.32 -0.64
N PHE A 4 12.86 14.60 0.43
CA PHE A 4 12.14 14.66 1.71
C PHE A 4 12.15 16.07 2.30
N ASP A 5 13.32 16.70 2.32
CA ASP A 5 13.44 18.07 2.85
C ASP A 5 12.73 19.11 1.97
N ALA A 6 12.93 19.02 0.66
CA ALA A 6 12.34 19.97 -0.29
C ALA A 6 10.80 19.92 -0.30
N LEU A 7 10.21 18.73 -0.16
CA LEU A 7 8.77 18.54 -0.20
C LEU A 7 8.11 18.70 1.18
N PHE A 8 8.88 18.64 2.25
CA PHE A 8 8.36 18.65 3.62
C PHE A 8 7.35 19.78 3.92
N PRO A 9 7.55 21.04 3.48
CA PRO A 9 6.58 22.11 3.74
C PRO A 9 5.24 21.97 3.01
N TYR A 10 5.18 21.15 1.95
CA TYR A 10 4.09 21.14 0.98
C TYR A 10 3.20 19.88 1.03
N VAL A 11 3.52 18.90 1.87
CA VAL A 11 2.79 17.64 1.96
C VAL A 11 2.31 17.37 3.39
N ASP A 12 1.25 16.57 3.55
CA ASP A 12 0.73 16.18 4.84
C ASP A 12 1.32 14.84 5.32
N TYR A 13 1.75 13.99 4.40
CA TYR A 13 2.42 12.71 4.69
C TYR A 13 3.36 12.31 3.55
N PHE A 14 4.22 11.33 3.81
CA PHE A 14 5.14 10.77 2.82
C PHE A 14 4.84 9.29 2.54
N VAL A 15 5.07 8.88 1.31
CA VAL A 15 5.01 7.47 0.90
C VAL A 15 6.38 7.04 0.39
N VAL A 16 6.97 6.05 1.06
CA VAL A 16 8.17 5.36 0.57
C VAL A 16 7.72 4.22 -0.34
N ASN A 17 7.94 4.39 -1.63
CA ASN A 17 7.49 3.46 -2.67
C ASN A 17 8.70 2.72 -3.28
N VAL A 18 9.03 1.57 -2.73
CA VAL A 18 10.10 0.66 -3.21
C VAL A 18 9.55 -0.56 -3.95
N SER A 19 8.24 -0.58 -4.23
CA SER A 19 7.52 -1.78 -4.70
C SER A 19 7.15 -1.76 -6.18
N SER A 20 7.54 -0.72 -6.96
CA SER A 20 7.23 -0.65 -8.39
C SER A 20 7.98 -1.73 -9.17
N PRO A 21 7.29 -2.56 -9.99
CA PRO A 21 7.95 -3.52 -10.87
C PRO A 21 8.56 -2.86 -12.13
N ASN A 22 8.24 -1.59 -12.36
CA ASN A 22 8.62 -0.87 -13.58
C ASN A 22 10.02 -0.22 -13.48
N THR A 23 10.63 -0.23 -12.29
CA THR A 23 11.97 0.34 -12.07
C THR A 23 12.94 -0.80 -11.79
N PRO A 24 13.98 -0.98 -12.62
CA PRO A 24 14.98 -2.03 -12.41
C PRO A 24 15.60 -1.93 -11.01
N ASN A 25 15.76 -3.08 -10.35
CA ASN A 25 16.36 -3.25 -9.01
C ASN A 25 15.68 -2.52 -7.85
N LEU A 26 14.57 -1.79 -8.08
CA LEU A 26 13.88 -1.09 -6.99
C LEU A 26 13.34 -2.07 -5.93
N ARG A 27 12.85 -3.24 -6.35
CA ARG A 27 12.30 -4.26 -5.46
C ARG A 27 13.36 -4.93 -4.57
N ALA A 28 14.64 -4.86 -4.92
CA ALA A 28 15.72 -5.31 -4.05
C ALA A 28 15.83 -4.47 -2.75
N LEU A 29 15.32 -3.23 -2.78
CA LEU A 29 15.19 -2.41 -1.57
C LEU A 29 14.07 -2.87 -0.62
N GLN A 30 13.30 -3.89 -0.96
CA GLN A 30 12.30 -4.50 -0.07
C GLN A 30 12.91 -5.59 0.84
N ASP A 31 14.17 -5.96 0.63
CA ASP A 31 14.88 -6.85 1.54
C ASP A 31 15.04 -6.17 2.91
N LYS A 32 15.01 -6.97 3.99
CA LYS A 32 14.83 -6.50 5.37
C LYS A 32 15.84 -5.42 5.76
N GLU A 33 17.14 -5.68 5.58
CA GLU A 33 18.19 -4.76 6.02
C GLU A 33 18.18 -3.42 5.24
N PRO A 34 18.18 -3.40 3.88
CA PRO A 34 18.16 -2.14 3.12
C PRO A 34 16.91 -1.32 3.39
N LEU A 35 15.76 -1.98 3.57
CA LEU A 35 14.51 -1.29 3.83
C LEU A 35 14.49 -0.69 5.23
N THR A 36 14.95 -1.43 6.24
CA THR A 36 15.07 -0.93 7.61
C THR A 36 15.97 0.30 7.67
N GLU A 37 17.14 0.26 7.05
CA GLU A 37 18.08 1.38 7.01
C GLU A 37 17.47 2.62 6.35
N LEU A 38 16.80 2.43 5.20
CA LEU A 38 16.14 3.51 4.48
C LEU A 38 15.07 4.18 5.34
N LEU A 39 14.17 3.39 5.94
CA LEU A 39 13.05 3.90 6.73
C LEU A 39 13.52 4.52 8.04
N ALA A 40 14.48 3.90 8.73
CA ALA A 40 15.08 4.47 9.94
C ALA A 40 15.75 5.83 9.65
N THR A 41 16.46 5.94 8.54
CA THR A 41 17.10 7.19 8.13
C THR A 41 16.08 8.30 7.86
N LEU A 42 14.97 7.98 7.17
CA LEU A 42 13.88 8.93 6.92
C LEU A 42 13.17 9.32 8.21
N GLN A 43 12.87 8.36 9.07
CA GLN A 43 12.20 8.61 10.34
C GLN A 43 13.06 9.44 11.29
N ASN A 44 14.35 9.16 11.41
CA ASN A 44 15.27 9.97 12.19
C ASN A 44 15.29 11.43 11.72
N LYS A 45 15.25 11.64 10.41
CA LYS A 45 15.17 12.99 9.83
C LYS A 45 13.83 13.66 10.11
N ASN A 46 12.73 12.90 10.07
CA ASN A 46 11.40 13.37 10.42
C ASN A 46 11.33 13.81 11.90
N LEU A 47 11.94 13.04 12.80
CA LEU A 47 11.99 13.34 14.24
C LEU A 47 12.74 14.64 14.56
N GLN A 48 13.62 15.11 13.69
CA GLN A 48 14.34 16.37 13.83
C GLN A 48 13.52 17.59 13.36
N LYS A 49 12.34 17.39 12.76
CA LYS A 49 11.48 18.48 12.29
C LYS A 49 10.62 19.03 13.45
N PRO A 50 10.27 20.32 13.44
CA PRO A 50 9.41 20.92 14.46
C PRO A 50 8.03 20.24 14.58
N THR A 51 7.50 19.75 13.45
CA THR A 51 6.27 18.98 13.38
C THR A 51 6.55 17.73 12.55
N GLN A 52 6.29 16.56 13.10
CA GLN A 52 6.49 15.30 12.39
C GLN A 52 5.35 15.04 11.41
N LYS A 53 5.66 14.39 10.29
CA LYS A 53 4.66 13.96 9.31
C LYS A 53 4.63 12.44 9.20
N PRO A 54 3.45 11.82 8.99
CA PRO A 54 3.37 10.39 8.79
C PRO A 54 4.22 9.92 7.61
N ILE A 55 4.99 8.86 7.80
CA ILE A 55 5.71 8.16 6.74
C ILE A 55 5.04 6.79 6.59
N LEU A 56 4.60 6.46 5.38
CA LEU A 56 3.96 5.20 5.04
C LEU A 56 4.85 4.41 4.07
N LEU A 57 4.93 3.11 4.25
CA LEU A 57 5.59 2.21 3.31
C LEU A 57 4.57 1.64 2.32
N LYS A 58 4.84 1.70 1.00
CA LYS A 58 4.00 1.05 -0.02
C LYS A 58 4.64 -0.25 -0.50
N ILE A 59 3.94 -1.36 -0.29
CA ILE A 59 4.42 -2.71 -0.56
C ILE A 59 3.82 -3.34 -1.82
N ALA A 60 4.51 -4.35 -2.38
CA ALA A 60 4.00 -5.16 -3.49
C ALA A 60 3.03 -6.25 -2.98
N PRO A 61 2.06 -6.68 -3.82
CA PRO A 61 1.20 -7.81 -3.49
C PRO A 61 1.90 -9.16 -3.60
N ASP A 62 3.05 -9.19 -4.29
CA ASP A 62 3.78 -10.43 -4.65
C ASP A 62 4.72 -10.92 -3.53
N LEU A 63 4.71 -10.27 -2.36
CA LEU A 63 5.49 -10.68 -1.20
C LEU A 63 5.00 -12.02 -0.64
N THR A 64 5.95 -12.84 -0.16
CA THR A 64 5.66 -14.07 0.59
C THR A 64 5.21 -13.75 2.01
N ASP A 65 4.65 -14.73 2.72
CA ASP A 65 4.23 -14.55 4.10
C ASP A 65 5.39 -14.20 5.03
N ASP A 66 6.58 -14.78 4.82
CA ASP A 66 7.79 -14.44 5.57
C ASP A 66 8.22 -12.99 5.32
N GLN A 67 8.16 -12.54 4.06
CA GLN A 67 8.44 -11.14 3.73
C GLN A 67 7.41 -10.19 4.34
N LEU A 68 6.14 -10.58 4.44
CA LEU A 68 5.10 -9.80 5.12
C LEU A 68 5.35 -9.72 6.64
N LEU A 69 5.88 -10.77 7.26
CA LEU A 69 6.33 -10.72 8.66
C LEU A 69 7.51 -9.76 8.82
N ASP A 70 8.48 -9.79 7.92
CA ASP A 70 9.58 -8.81 7.92
C ASP A 70 9.08 -7.36 7.81
N ILE A 71 8.06 -7.09 6.97
CA ILE A 71 7.43 -5.76 6.90
C ILE A 71 6.84 -5.34 8.24
N ILE A 72 6.19 -6.25 8.97
CA ILE A 72 5.64 -5.95 10.30
C ILE A 72 6.77 -5.58 11.29
N ASP A 73 7.85 -6.36 11.30
CA ASP A 73 9.01 -6.10 12.14
C ASP A 73 9.63 -4.73 11.83
N ILE A 74 9.85 -4.44 10.55
CA ILE A 74 10.44 -3.17 10.08
C ILE A 74 9.59 -1.97 10.50
N ILE A 75 8.25 -2.04 10.36
CA ILE A 75 7.37 -0.93 10.76
C ILE A 75 7.44 -0.72 12.28
N ASN A 76 7.44 -1.82 13.04
CA ASN A 76 7.53 -1.76 14.50
C ASN A 76 8.89 -1.24 14.99
N GLU A 77 9.99 -1.59 14.31
CA GLU A 77 11.34 -1.14 14.63
C GLU A 77 11.55 0.34 14.27
N THR A 78 11.20 0.71 13.03
CA THR A 78 11.46 2.06 12.50
C THR A 78 10.47 3.11 12.99
N LYS A 79 9.33 2.69 13.57
CA LYS A 79 8.25 3.57 14.05
C LYS A 79 7.68 4.49 12.97
N ILE A 80 7.69 4.06 11.71
CA ILE A 80 6.93 4.73 10.66
C ILE A 80 5.42 4.58 10.90
N ALA A 81 4.62 5.43 10.27
CA ALA A 81 3.21 5.57 10.63
C ALA A 81 2.31 4.42 10.16
N GLY A 82 2.73 3.61 9.18
CA GLY A 82 1.94 2.49 8.69
C GLY A 82 2.29 2.04 7.28
N VAL A 83 1.37 1.30 6.62
CA VAL A 83 1.59 0.68 5.32
C VAL A 83 0.48 0.97 4.33
N ILE A 84 0.83 1.03 3.04
CA ILE A 84 -0.12 1.02 1.92
C ILE A 84 -0.01 -0.34 1.23
N ALA A 85 -1.04 -1.13 1.31
CA ALA A 85 -1.15 -2.47 0.75
C ALA A 85 -2.31 -2.52 -0.28
N THR A 86 -2.04 -2.64 -1.60
CA THR A 86 -0.77 -2.96 -2.23
C THR A 86 -0.50 -2.13 -3.49
N ASN A 87 0.72 -2.24 -4.04
CA ASN A 87 1.06 -1.80 -5.38
C ASN A 87 0.47 -2.77 -6.44
N THR A 88 0.92 -2.67 -7.69
CA THR A 88 0.59 -3.57 -8.81
C THR A 88 1.33 -4.91 -8.71
N THR A 89 0.79 -5.97 -9.33
CA THR A 89 1.39 -7.32 -9.37
C THR A 89 2.13 -7.60 -10.66
N ILE A 90 3.11 -8.49 -10.59
CA ILE A 90 3.73 -9.12 -11.77
C ILE A 90 3.04 -10.41 -12.20
N SER A 91 2.16 -10.98 -11.37
CA SER A 91 1.35 -12.15 -11.76
C SER A 91 0.44 -11.81 -12.94
N ARG A 92 0.27 -12.80 -13.82
CA ARG A 92 -0.61 -12.76 -14.98
C ARG A 92 -1.67 -13.86 -14.93
N ASP A 93 -1.81 -14.50 -13.77
CA ASP A 93 -2.72 -15.60 -13.56
C ASP A 93 -4.16 -15.20 -13.85
N GLY A 94 -4.88 -16.07 -14.57
CA GLY A 94 -6.27 -15.84 -14.94
C GLY A 94 -6.50 -14.85 -16.09
N LEU A 95 -5.46 -14.20 -16.64
CA LEU A 95 -5.60 -13.29 -17.77
C LEU A 95 -5.81 -14.06 -19.09
N GLN A 96 -6.84 -13.66 -19.83
CA GLN A 96 -7.17 -14.21 -21.14
C GLN A 96 -6.81 -13.27 -22.30
N SER A 97 -6.43 -12.03 -22.00
CA SER A 97 -6.07 -11.03 -23.03
C SER A 97 -4.85 -11.46 -23.84
N ALA A 98 -4.84 -11.14 -25.12
CA ALA A 98 -3.66 -11.30 -25.99
C ALA A 98 -2.46 -10.48 -25.49
N ASN A 99 -2.71 -9.38 -24.76
CA ASN A 99 -1.71 -8.48 -24.22
C ASN A 99 -1.17 -8.94 -22.84
N LYS A 100 -1.49 -10.15 -22.37
CA LYS A 100 -1.04 -10.65 -21.06
C LYS A 100 0.48 -10.74 -20.91
N THR A 101 1.22 -10.72 -22.01
CA THR A 101 2.69 -10.75 -22.02
C THR A 101 3.34 -9.38 -21.93
N GLU A 102 2.55 -8.30 -21.98
CA GLU A 102 3.08 -6.93 -21.85
C GLU A 102 3.80 -6.75 -20.51
N MET A 103 4.92 -6.02 -20.57
CA MET A 103 5.72 -5.71 -19.39
C MET A 103 5.01 -4.66 -18.52
N GLY A 104 5.33 -4.68 -17.23
CA GLY A 104 4.81 -3.71 -16.26
C GLY A 104 3.96 -4.35 -15.16
N GLY A 105 3.45 -3.52 -14.28
CA GLY A 105 2.57 -3.96 -13.19
C GLY A 105 1.12 -4.05 -13.62
N LEU A 106 0.48 -5.19 -13.32
CA LEU A 106 -0.96 -5.39 -13.51
C LEU A 106 -1.73 -4.78 -12.35
N SER A 107 -2.78 -4.00 -12.65
CA SER A 107 -3.69 -3.36 -11.69
C SER A 107 -5.16 -3.73 -11.95
N GLY A 108 -6.05 -3.21 -11.12
CA GLY A 108 -7.50 -3.40 -11.26
C GLY A 108 -8.02 -4.71 -10.69
N LYS A 109 -9.15 -5.21 -11.21
CA LYS A 109 -9.88 -6.37 -10.68
C LYS A 109 -9.03 -7.62 -10.39
N PRO A 110 -8.01 -7.97 -11.19
CA PRO A 110 -7.15 -9.13 -10.86
C PRO A 110 -6.46 -9.05 -9.50
N LEU A 111 -6.30 -7.84 -8.95
CA LEU A 111 -5.69 -7.63 -7.63
C LEU A 111 -6.66 -7.76 -6.44
N THR A 112 -7.97 -7.77 -6.66
CA THR A 112 -8.96 -7.67 -5.57
C THR A 112 -8.69 -8.68 -4.46
N LYS A 113 -8.63 -9.96 -4.81
CA LYS A 113 -8.44 -11.05 -3.84
C LYS A 113 -7.09 -10.96 -3.13
N ARG A 114 -5.99 -10.89 -3.91
CA ARG A 114 -4.64 -10.90 -3.33
C ARG A 114 -4.37 -9.70 -2.43
N SER A 115 -4.82 -8.50 -2.81
CA SER A 115 -4.64 -7.33 -1.93
C SER A 115 -5.43 -7.45 -0.63
N THR A 116 -6.64 -8.03 -0.66
CA THR A 116 -7.43 -8.32 0.56
C THR A 116 -6.72 -9.32 1.46
N GLU A 117 -6.14 -10.39 0.90
CA GLU A 117 -5.37 -11.40 1.65
C GLU A 117 -4.17 -10.76 2.36
N VAL A 118 -3.40 -9.93 1.64
CA VAL A 118 -2.24 -9.23 2.22
C VAL A 118 -2.65 -8.29 3.36
N ILE A 119 -3.73 -7.52 3.17
CA ILE A 119 -4.26 -6.63 4.22
C ILE A 119 -4.65 -7.43 5.46
N ARG A 120 -5.40 -8.52 5.28
CA ARG A 120 -5.83 -9.39 6.38
C ARG A 120 -4.65 -9.99 7.13
N PHE A 121 -3.67 -10.54 6.40
CA PHE A 121 -2.46 -11.09 6.98
C PHE A 121 -1.71 -10.05 7.84
N LEU A 122 -1.46 -8.86 7.28
CA LEU A 122 -0.79 -7.78 8.02
C LEU A 122 -1.58 -7.36 9.26
N SER A 123 -2.90 -7.18 9.14
CA SER A 123 -3.76 -6.78 10.25
C SER A 123 -3.76 -7.81 11.38
N GLU A 124 -3.93 -9.09 11.06
CA GLU A 124 -3.95 -10.18 12.03
C GLU A 124 -2.59 -10.39 12.69
N LYS A 125 -1.52 -10.50 11.89
CA LYS A 125 -0.16 -10.79 12.40
C LYS A 125 0.46 -9.65 13.17
N SER A 126 0.10 -8.41 12.85
CA SER A 126 0.54 -7.24 13.61
C SER A 126 -0.31 -6.95 14.85
N ASN A 127 -1.40 -7.70 15.10
CA ASN A 127 -2.41 -7.34 16.10
C ASN A 127 -2.92 -5.89 15.93
N LYS A 128 -3.07 -5.44 14.70
CA LYS A 128 -3.51 -4.07 14.34
C LYS A 128 -2.62 -2.98 14.93
N SER A 129 -1.31 -3.21 15.10
CA SER A 129 -0.37 -2.28 15.74
C SER A 129 -0.10 -1.01 14.94
N PHE A 130 -0.47 -0.98 13.65
CA PHE A 130 -0.35 0.18 12.77
C PHE A 130 -1.50 0.22 11.76
N PRO A 131 -1.86 1.42 11.25
CA PRO A 131 -2.89 1.55 10.23
C PRO A 131 -2.43 1.03 8.87
N ILE A 132 -3.38 0.45 8.12
CA ILE A 132 -3.20 -0.03 6.76
C ILE A 132 -4.10 0.77 5.83
N ILE A 133 -3.55 1.32 4.74
CA ILE A 133 -4.34 1.87 3.63
C ILE A 133 -4.51 0.76 2.59
N GLY A 134 -5.73 0.28 2.40
CA GLY A 134 -6.05 -0.78 1.45
C GLY A 134 -6.13 -0.27 0.02
N VAL A 135 -5.37 -0.90 -0.89
CA VAL A 135 -5.33 -0.55 -2.31
C VAL A 135 -5.30 -1.81 -3.16
N GLY A 136 -6.06 -1.84 -4.23
CA GLY A 136 -6.00 -2.88 -5.25
C GLY A 136 -7.34 -3.54 -5.52
N GLY A 137 -7.81 -3.42 -6.77
CA GLY A 137 -9.00 -4.07 -7.26
C GLY A 137 -10.33 -3.51 -6.74
N ILE A 138 -10.36 -2.30 -6.23
CA ILE A 138 -11.60 -1.65 -5.75
C ILE A 138 -12.33 -1.04 -6.94
N HIS A 139 -13.49 -1.60 -7.31
CA HIS A 139 -14.37 -1.16 -8.39
C HIS A 139 -15.81 -0.96 -7.93
N SER A 140 -16.13 -1.28 -6.68
CA SER A 140 -17.44 -1.13 -6.08
C SER A 140 -17.33 -0.73 -4.60
N ALA A 141 -18.46 -0.40 -4.00
CA ALA A 141 -18.54 -0.17 -2.56
C ALA A 141 -18.22 -1.45 -1.78
N GLU A 142 -18.68 -2.61 -2.26
CA GLU A 142 -18.44 -3.92 -1.65
C GLU A 142 -16.94 -4.25 -1.60
N ASP A 143 -16.21 -4.00 -2.71
CA ASP A 143 -14.75 -4.20 -2.74
C ASP A 143 -14.05 -3.33 -1.68
N ALA A 144 -14.50 -2.08 -1.51
CA ALA A 144 -13.94 -1.18 -0.49
C ALA A 144 -14.24 -1.68 0.93
N LEU A 145 -15.48 -2.12 1.18
CA LEU A 145 -15.88 -2.66 2.46
C LEU A 145 -15.12 -3.94 2.80
N GLU A 146 -14.85 -4.81 1.82
CA GLU A 146 -14.04 -6.01 2.00
C GLU A 146 -12.61 -5.68 2.47
N LYS A 147 -12.00 -4.59 1.96
CA LYS A 147 -10.68 -4.12 2.44
C LYS A 147 -10.75 -3.64 3.90
N LEU A 148 -11.80 -2.90 4.26
CA LEU A 148 -12.00 -2.44 5.63
C LEU A 148 -12.22 -3.62 6.58
N ASP A 149 -13.01 -4.62 6.17
CA ASP A 149 -13.25 -5.86 6.95
C ASP A 149 -11.97 -6.71 7.10
N ALA A 150 -11.09 -6.65 6.12
CA ALA A 150 -9.77 -7.28 6.20
C ALA A 150 -8.82 -6.54 7.18
N GLY A 151 -9.19 -5.36 7.67
CA GLY A 151 -8.41 -4.58 8.65
C GLY A 151 -7.77 -3.31 8.10
N ALA A 152 -8.11 -2.88 6.89
CA ALA A 152 -7.71 -1.56 6.41
C ALA A 152 -8.40 -0.45 7.22
N ALA A 153 -7.66 0.59 7.58
CA ALA A 153 -8.20 1.80 8.22
C ALA A 153 -8.75 2.80 7.19
N LEU A 154 -8.18 2.81 6.00
CA LEU A 154 -8.56 3.64 4.86
C LEU A 154 -8.48 2.83 3.58
N VAL A 155 -9.17 3.28 2.53
CA VAL A 155 -9.03 2.72 1.18
C VAL A 155 -8.53 3.77 0.20
N GLN A 156 -7.76 3.31 -0.78
CA GLN A 156 -7.27 4.12 -1.90
C GLN A 156 -7.67 3.46 -3.21
N ILE A 157 -8.19 4.25 -4.15
CA ILE A 157 -8.61 3.78 -5.48
C ILE A 157 -7.74 4.41 -6.57
N TYR A 158 -7.50 3.68 -7.65
CA TYR A 158 -6.83 4.17 -8.85
C TYR A 158 -7.53 3.66 -10.10
N THR A 159 -7.36 2.39 -10.44
CA THR A 159 -7.93 1.78 -11.67
C THR A 159 -9.44 1.80 -11.65
N GLY A 160 -10.08 1.48 -10.51
CA GLY A 160 -11.53 1.58 -10.38
C GLY A 160 -12.07 2.98 -10.67
N PHE A 161 -11.38 4.02 -10.22
CA PHE A 161 -11.78 5.39 -10.52
C PHE A 161 -11.76 5.72 -12.04
N ILE A 162 -10.80 5.14 -12.79
CA ILE A 162 -10.72 5.35 -14.24
C ILE A 162 -11.92 4.71 -14.96
N TYR A 163 -12.35 3.53 -14.53
CA TYR A 163 -13.45 2.79 -15.16
C TYR A 163 -14.83 3.21 -14.66
N GLU A 164 -15.00 3.40 -13.35
CA GLU A 164 -16.31 3.67 -12.71
C GLU A 164 -16.54 5.19 -12.51
N GLY A 165 -15.49 6.00 -12.64
CA GLY A 165 -15.58 7.45 -12.49
C GLY A 165 -15.75 7.94 -11.05
N PRO A 166 -16.05 9.24 -10.86
CA PRO A 166 -16.14 9.87 -9.53
C PRO A 166 -17.35 9.39 -8.69
N ALA A 167 -18.35 8.78 -9.32
CA ALA A 167 -19.50 8.22 -8.61
C ALA A 167 -19.10 7.14 -7.61
N LEU A 168 -18.06 6.34 -7.96
CA LEU A 168 -17.51 5.29 -7.10
C LEU A 168 -17.14 5.81 -5.70
N ILE A 169 -16.52 7.00 -5.61
CA ILE A 169 -16.15 7.59 -4.32
C ILE A 169 -17.39 7.85 -3.46
N LYS A 170 -18.44 8.40 -4.07
CA LYS A 170 -19.70 8.71 -3.37
C LYS A 170 -20.39 7.44 -2.89
N GLU A 171 -20.39 6.39 -3.70
CA GLU A 171 -20.99 5.09 -3.36
C GLU A 171 -20.23 4.42 -2.21
N ILE A 172 -18.89 4.41 -2.26
CA ILE A 172 -18.04 3.89 -1.18
C ILE A 172 -18.33 4.64 0.13
N ASN A 173 -18.30 5.98 0.11
CA ASN A 173 -18.55 6.77 1.30
C ASN A 173 -19.96 6.55 1.87
N LYS A 174 -20.96 6.44 1.01
CA LYS A 174 -22.33 6.13 1.44
C LYS A 174 -22.41 4.76 2.12
N ALA A 175 -21.78 3.75 1.55
CA ALA A 175 -21.77 2.41 2.11
C ALA A 175 -21.04 2.34 3.47
N ILE A 176 -19.94 3.09 3.63
CA ILE A 176 -19.23 3.19 4.91
C ILE A 176 -20.13 3.84 5.97
N LEU A 177 -20.79 4.95 5.64
CA LEU A 177 -21.69 5.65 6.57
C LEU A 177 -22.93 4.81 6.98
N GLN A 178 -23.36 3.89 6.14
CA GLN A 178 -24.48 2.98 6.45
C GLN A 178 -24.09 1.83 7.41
N ARG A 179 -22.79 1.59 7.62
CA ARG A 179 -22.26 0.59 8.55
C ARG A 179 -22.06 1.13 9.98
N SER A 180 -21.98 2.45 10.09
CA SER A 180 -21.82 3.17 11.37
C SER A 180 -23.15 3.30 12.06
#